data_08dc7e2c614240cb0b59b2b8a0c68bb6
#
_entry.id   08dc7e2c614240cb0b59b2b8a0c68bb6
#
_cell.length_a   1.000
_cell.length_b   1.000
_cell.length_c   1.000
_cell.angle_alpha   90.00
_cell.angle_beta   90.00
_cell.angle_gamma   90.00
#
_symmetry.space_group_name_H-M   'P 1'
#
loop_
_entity.id
_entity.type
_entity.pdbx_description
1 polymer ?
#
loop_
_entity_poly.entity_id
_entity_poly.type
_entity_poly.pdbx_seq_one_letter_code
_entity_poly.pdbx_strand_id
1 'polypeptide(L)'
;MTDLHIVILAGPHDRINCPVTTVLEKNHKLDGIAWFKDEETGAWYPADAWTNDDKKTEIAMVFPELKVNQEIELGLDKNGPADKESLLKKKQVTVAKKSEKEYDIKINEESLTTLHVNDRNRPFLHPFIGPFGDPITRNYPMQIGIPGETKDHPHHTSIWTAYGEVNEVDHWSVEKMAGTQETKSVPVASSGVAVGRIVLLNEWKNKFGEFDITERREMRFFNLPRGHQTIDFTVTLKAVNDDVKFGDTKEGGLLSVRVATSMDGDKGGRIENCYGAIGERECWGKQAPWVDYSGNVKGNRVGFAMLEHPSSFRHPTYWHVRDYGLFSANPFGLKHFTKGKLNGDYTLKKGGSIEFVYRLIAHAGDATTAKIKEKYLDYICSPEIKEI
;
A
#
# COMPACT_ATOMS: atom_id res chain seq x y z
N MET A 1 1.91 37.51 -1.51
CA MET A 1 2.24 36.08 -1.37
C MET A 1 1.35 35.60 -0.25
N THR A 2 0.46 34.71 -0.52
CA THR A 2 -0.55 34.24 0.45
C THR A 2 0.15 33.52 1.59
N ASP A 3 -0.01 34.01 2.81
CA ASP A 3 0.36 33.31 4.01
C ASP A 3 -0.61 32.11 4.12
N LEU A 4 -0.12 30.92 3.88
CA LEU A 4 -0.92 29.69 4.02
C LEU A 4 -0.93 29.30 5.49
N HIS A 5 -2.11 29.32 6.07
CA HIS A 5 -2.38 28.78 7.39
C HIS A 5 -3.33 27.59 7.26
N ILE A 6 -3.09 26.58 8.05
CA ILE A 6 -3.94 25.38 8.11
C ILE A 6 -4.24 25.03 9.56
N VAL A 7 -5.41 24.45 9.79
CA VAL A 7 -5.76 23.85 11.07
C VAL A 7 -5.89 22.35 10.92
N ILE A 8 -5.28 21.60 11.84
CA ILE A 8 -5.36 20.17 11.93
C ILE A 8 -6.40 19.81 12.98
N LEU A 9 -7.44 19.09 12.59
CA LEU A 9 -8.49 18.61 13.47
C LEU A 9 -8.28 17.10 13.71
N ALA A 10 -7.83 16.72 14.90
CA ALA A 10 -7.47 15.33 15.22
C ALA A 10 -8.66 14.36 15.17
N GLY A 11 -9.88 14.85 15.42
CA GLY A 11 -11.09 14.02 15.45
C GLY A 11 -11.27 13.23 16.74
N PRO A 12 -12.12 12.18 16.74
CA PRO A 12 -12.75 11.65 17.97
C PRO A 12 -11.92 10.61 18.73
N HIS A 13 -10.64 10.39 18.39
CA HIS A 13 -9.77 9.44 19.11
C HIS A 13 -8.30 9.86 19.10
N ASP A 14 -7.53 9.34 20.07
CA ASP A 14 -6.08 9.53 20.13
C ASP A 14 -5.40 8.79 18.96
N ARG A 15 -4.36 9.40 18.40
CA ARG A 15 -3.59 8.84 17.28
C ARG A 15 -2.10 8.83 17.61
N ILE A 16 -1.41 7.81 17.14
CA ILE A 16 0.04 7.68 17.28
C ILE A 16 0.63 7.29 15.93
N ASN A 17 1.69 7.99 15.51
CA ASN A 17 2.34 7.75 14.21
C ASN A 17 1.31 7.75 13.08
N CYS A 18 0.56 8.86 12.96
CA CYS A 18 -0.56 8.99 12.03
C CYS A 18 -0.12 9.72 10.76
N PRO A 19 -0.07 9.04 9.61
CA PRO A 19 0.13 9.70 8.33
C PRO A 19 -1.18 10.34 7.85
N VAL A 20 -1.10 11.58 7.41
CA VAL A 20 -2.22 12.35 6.89
C VAL A 20 -1.86 12.89 5.52
N THR A 21 -2.75 12.72 4.55
CA THR A 21 -2.62 13.29 3.22
C THR A 21 -3.91 14.04 2.89
N THR A 22 -3.78 15.25 2.38
CA THR A 22 -4.93 16.07 1.99
C THR A 22 -4.65 16.87 0.73
N VAL A 23 -5.72 17.16 -0.01
CA VAL A 23 -5.70 18.09 -1.14
C VAL A 23 -6.18 19.44 -0.64
N LEU A 24 -5.35 20.47 -0.77
CA LEU A 24 -5.69 21.82 -0.39
C LEU A 24 -6.77 22.41 -1.32
N GLU A 25 -7.58 23.30 -0.80
CA GLU A 25 -8.67 23.93 -1.58
C GLU A 25 -8.14 24.70 -2.77
N LYS A 26 -7.02 25.43 -2.57
CA LYS A 26 -6.35 26.23 -3.58
C LYS A 26 -5.07 25.59 -4.08
N ASN A 27 -4.66 25.95 -5.28
CA ASN A 27 -3.32 25.61 -5.77
C ASN A 27 -2.30 26.64 -5.26
N HIS A 28 -1.56 26.26 -4.23
CA HIS A 28 -0.52 27.12 -3.63
C HIS A 28 0.82 27.05 -4.36
N LYS A 29 0.92 26.24 -5.44
CA LYS A 29 2.17 26.01 -6.20
C LYS A 29 3.32 25.59 -5.29
N LEU A 30 3.02 24.79 -4.26
CA LEU A 30 4.01 24.17 -3.42
C LEU A 30 4.49 22.87 -4.08
N ASP A 31 5.80 22.67 -4.12
CA ASP A 31 6.43 21.46 -4.61
C ASP A 31 7.68 21.16 -3.78
N GLY A 32 7.83 19.90 -3.34
CA GLY A 32 8.88 19.49 -2.41
C GLY A 32 8.51 19.70 -0.95
N ILE A 33 9.50 20.03 -0.11
CA ILE A 33 9.31 20.12 1.34
C ILE A 33 8.76 21.48 1.73
N ALA A 34 7.62 21.47 2.42
CA ALA A 34 6.99 22.62 3.05
C ALA A 34 7.17 22.53 4.58
N TRP A 35 7.53 23.64 5.21
CA TRP A 35 7.71 23.71 6.65
C TRP A 35 6.57 24.47 7.29
N PHE A 36 5.80 23.79 8.10
CA PHE A 36 4.75 24.40 8.91
C PHE A 36 5.21 24.57 10.35
N LYS A 37 4.85 25.67 10.96
CA LYS A 37 5.17 25.99 12.35
C LYS A 37 3.91 26.21 13.14
N ASP A 38 3.84 25.57 14.29
CA ASP A 38 2.87 25.88 15.32
C ASP A 38 3.32 27.15 16.05
N GLU A 39 2.55 28.18 15.94
CA GLU A 39 2.87 29.50 16.50
C GLU A 39 2.75 29.54 18.04
N GLU A 40 1.90 28.70 18.61
CA GLU A 40 1.69 28.61 20.04
C GLU A 40 2.86 27.89 20.74
N THR A 41 3.27 26.74 20.19
CA THR A 41 4.30 25.87 20.80
C THR A 41 5.68 26.08 20.21
N GLY A 42 5.78 26.67 19.03
CA GLY A 42 7.01 26.79 18.25
C GLY A 42 7.46 25.48 17.58
N ALA A 43 6.66 24.44 17.64
CA ALA A 43 6.97 23.14 17.01
C ALA A 43 6.92 23.21 15.50
N TRP A 44 7.81 22.42 14.86
CA TRP A 44 7.88 22.33 13.40
C TRP A 44 7.27 21.03 12.88
N TYR A 45 6.44 21.15 11.85
CA TYR A 45 5.78 20.06 11.16
C TYR A 45 6.16 20.07 9.68
N PRO A 46 7.13 19.26 9.26
CA PRO A 46 7.48 19.14 7.85
C PRO A 46 6.37 18.40 7.08
N ALA A 47 6.09 18.89 5.89
CA ALA A 47 5.18 18.27 4.94
C ALA A 47 5.89 18.05 3.60
N ASP A 48 5.53 17.03 2.88
CA ASP A 48 5.82 16.94 1.46
C ASP A 48 4.63 17.48 0.68
N ALA A 49 4.89 18.32 -0.32
CA ALA A 49 3.87 18.93 -1.15
C ALA A 49 4.13 18.62 -2.63
N TRP A 50 3.08 18.47 -3.41
CA TRP A 50 3.15 18.28 -4.86
C TRP A 50 1.88 18.77 -5.53
N THR A 51 1.95 18.99 -6.85
CA THR A 51 0.77 19.18 -7.67
C THR A 51 0.23 17.82 -8.10
N ASN A 52 -1.02 17.52 -7.75
CA ASN A 52 -1.68 16.28 -8.12
C ASN A 52 -2.23 16.31 -9.57
N ASP A 53 -2.85 15.21 -10.01
CA ASP A 53 -3.38 15.09 -11.38
C ASP A 53 -4.49 16.12 -11.68
N ASP A 54 -5.23 16.57 -10.66
CA ASP A 54 -6.28 17.61 -10.76
C ASP A 54 -5.72 19.05 -10.73
N LYS A 55 -4.38 19.21 -10.76
CA LYS A 55 -3.68 20.49 -10.70
C LYS A 55 -3.88 21.25 -9.38
N LYS A 56 -4.22 20.56 -8.31
CA LYS A 56 -4.30 21.09 -6.95
C LYS A 56 -3.03 20.76 -6.17
N THR A 57 -2.76 21.57 -5.13
CA THR A 57 -1.70 21.25 -4.17
C THR A 57 -2.17 20.14 -3.24
N GLU A 58 -1.44 19.06 -3.19
CA GLU A 58 -1.62 17.98 -2.24
C GLU A 58 -0.44 17.96 -1.29
N ILE A 59 -0.70 17.75 0.01
CA ILE A 59 0.34 17.68 1.05
C ILE A 59 0.22 16.39 1.86
N ALA A 60 1.35 15.89 2.31
CA ALA A 60 1.43 14.77 3.25
C ALA A 60 2.25 15.16 4.48
N MET A 61 1.76 14.77 5.64
CA MET A 61 2.38 14.99 6.95
C MET A 61 2.34 13.70 7.76
N VAL A 62 3.22 13.60 8.77
CA VAL A 62 3.17 12.53 9.76
C VAL A 62 3.13 13.16 11.15
N PHE A 63 2.09 12.83 11.90
CA PHE A 63 1.94 13.28 13.28
C PHE A 63 2.39 12.18 14.24
N PRO A 64 3.44 12.40 15.06
CA PRO A 64 3.86 11.42 16.06
C PRO A 64 2.75 11.10 17.06
N GLU A 65 2.01 12.12 17.46
CA GLU A 65 0.85 12.00 18.35
C GLU A 65 -0.18 13.09 18.03
N LEU A 66 -1.47 12.74 18.08
CA LEU A 66 -2.60 13.66 18.11
C LEU A 66 -3.57 13.19 19.18
N LYS A 67 -4.00 14.07 20.06
CA LYS A 67 -4.98 13.75 21.08
C LYS A 67 -6.41 13.92 20.56
N VAL A 68 -7.33 13.20 21.16
CA VAL A 68 -8.76 13.32 20.85
C VAL A 68 -9.21 14.78 20.87
N ASN A 69 -9.87 15.21 19.77
CA ASN A 69 -10.37 16.57 19.58
C ASN A 69 -9.28 17.67 19.65
N GLN A 70 -8.01 17.32 19.54
CA GLN A 70 -6.94 18.32 19.46
C GLN A 70 -7.06 19.12 18.17
N GLU A 71 -6.85 20.43 18.26
CA GLU A 71 -6.71 21.35 17.13
C GLU A 71 -5.29 21.92 17.16
N ILE A 72 -4.63 21.99 16.01
CA ILE A 72 -3.30 22.57 15.88
C ILE A 72 -3.33 23.55 14.71
N GLU A 73 -3.07 24.82 14.98
CA GLU A 73 -2.94 25.84 13.94
C GLU A 73 -1.47 25.94 13.49
N LEU A 74 -1.27 25.84 12.19
CA LEU A 74 0.06 25.80 11.57
C LEU A 74 0.17 26.86 10.49
N GLY A 75 1.18 27.72 10.58
CA GLY A 75 1.55 28.67 9.54
C GLY A 75 2.68 28.14 8.66
N LEU A 76 2.58 28.33 7.34
CA LEU A 76 3.65 28.00 6.40
C LEU A 76 4.81 28.98 6.57
N ASP A 77 5.99 28.47 6.95
CA ASP A 77 7.23 29.25 6.98
C ASP A 77 8.18 28.80 5.84
N LYS A 78 8.48 29.70 4.94
CA LYS A 78 9.31 29.44 3.76
C LYS A 78 10.76 29.16 4.09
N ASN A 79 11.23 29.65 5.24
CA ASN A 79 12.63 29.48 5.65
C ASN A 79 12.84 28.12 6.33
N GLY A 80 11.83 27.63 7.05
CA GLY A 80 11.93 26.43 7.88
C GLY A 80 12.85 26.61 9.09
N PRO A 81 13.05 25.56 9.91
CA PRO A 81 13.93 25.61 11.07
C PRO A 81 15.40 25.81 10.69
N ALA A 82 16.19 26.41 11.59
CA ALA A 82 17.61 26.69 11.36
C ALA A 82 18.45 25.42 11.11
N ASP A 83 18.04 24.29 11.68
CA ASP A 83 18.70 22.99 11.57
C ASP A 83 18.09 22.06 10.50
N LYS A 84 17.23 22.60 9.61
CA LYS A 84 16.50 21.83 8.59
C LYS A 84 17.37 20.86 7.80
N GLU A 85 18.58 21.24 7.41
CA GLU A 85 19.48 20.36 6.66
C GLU A 85 19.92 19.12 7.47
N SER A 86 20.11 19.29 8.78
CA SER A 86 20.41 18.17 9.68
C SER A 86 19.20 17.25 9.86
N LEU A 87 18.00 17.82 9.96
CA LEU A 87 16.75 17.06 10.04
C LEU A 87 16.52 16.25 8.76
N LEU A 88 16.72 16.85 7.59
CA LEU A 88 16.55 16.20 6.30
C LEU A 88 17.53 15.04 6.07
N LYS A 89 18.78 15.16 6.54
CA LYS A 89 19.76 14.08 6.42
C LYS A 89 19.43 12.83 7.24
N LYS A 90 18.67 12.98 8.31
CA LYS A 90 18.42 11.90 9.28
C LYS A 90 17.02 11.32 9.25
N LYS A 91 16.05 12.04 8.69
CA LYS A 91 14.62 11.65 8.74
C LYS A 91 13.99 11.87 7.38
N GLN A 92 14.06 10.86 6.53
CA GLN A 92 13.42 10.92 5.21
C GLN A 92 13.10 9.52 4.68
N VAL A 93 12.15 9.46 3.77
CA VAL A 93 11.97 8.34 2.87
C VAL A 93 12.75 8.61 1.60
N THR A 94 13.70 7.75 1.28
CA THR A 94 14.48 7.83 0.05
C THR A 94 13.92 6.85 -0.97
N VAL A 95 13.64 7.35 -2.17
CA VAL A 95 13.29 6.57 -3.35
C VAL A 95 14.38 6.79 -4.38
N ALA A 96 15.21 5.78 -4.61
CA ALA A 96 16.37 5.89 -5.47
C ALA A 96 16.29 4.91 -6.65
N LYS A 97 16.35 5.41 -7.89
CA LYS A 97 16.48 4.56 -9.07
C LYS A 97 17.85 3.88 -9.04
N LYS A 98 17.86 2.55 -8.93
CA LYS A 98 19.07 1.73 -8.90
C LYS A 98 19.43 1.22 -10.31
N SER A 99 18.42 0.91 -11.10
CA SER A 99 18.55 0.48 -12.49
C SER A 99 17.30 0.84 -13.29
N GLU A 100 17.24 0.48 -14.58
CA GLU A 100 16.01 0.65 -15.37
C GLU A 100 14.85 -0.23 -14.85
N LYS A 101 15.15 -1.24 -14.03
CA LYS A 101 14.18 -2.20 -13.52
C LYS A 101 14.00 -2.15 -12.00
N GLU A 102 14.76 -1.31 -11.29
CA GLU A 102 14.79 -1.35 -9.83
C GLU A 102 14.81 0.04 -9.22
N TYR A 103 14.00 0.20 -8.16
CA TYR A 103 13.99 1.37 -7.29
C TYR A 103 14.14 0.92 -5.85
N ASP A 104 15.19 1.37 -5.16
CA ASP A 104 15.39 1.10 -3.74
C ASP A 104 14.63 2.10 -2.89
N ILE A 105 13.88 1.61 -1.90
CA ILE A 105 13.14 2.40 -0.94
C ILE A 105 13.76 2.22 0.45
N LYS A 106 14.13 3.33 1.08
CA LYS A 106 14.68 3.36 2.43
C LYS A 106 13.88 4.33 3.31
N ILE A 107 13.80 4.02 4.59
CA ILE A 107 13.26 4.92 5.62
C ILE A 107 14.39 5.20 6.60
N ASN A 108 14.79 6.48 6.76
CA ASN A 108 15.85 6.90 7.67
C ASN A 108 17.17 6.12 7.43
N GLU A 109 17.59 6.01 6.15
CA GLU A 109 18.76 5.26 5.67
C GLU A 109 18.66 3.73 5.77
N GLU A 110 17.63 3.19 6.42
CA GLU A 110 17.42 1.75 6.54
C GLU A 110 16.58 1.21 5.38
N SER A 111 17.03 0.11 4.79
CA SER A 111 16.31 -0.53 3.68
C SER A 111 14.92 -0.98 4.13
N LEU A 112 13.92 -0.64 3.32
CA LEU A 112 12.55 -1.13 3.46
C LEU A 112 12.25 -2.21 2.42
N THR A 113 12.43 -1.88 1.15
CA THR A 113 12.13 -2.79 0.04
C THR A 113 12.77 -2.28 -1.26
N THR A 114 12.80 -3.13 -2.28
CA THR A 114 13.10 -2.76 -3.65
C THR A 114 11.85 -3.00 -4.53
N LEU A 115 11.45 -1.99 -5.30
CA LEU A 115 10.46 -2.16 -6.34
C LEU A 115 11.16 -2.67 -7.60
N HIS A 116 10.65 -3.79 -8.12
CA HIS A 116 11.05 -4.38 -9.39
C HIS A 116 10.00 -4.09 -10.46
N VAL A 117 10.41 -3.52 -11.59
CA VAL A 117 9.57 -3.26 -12.75
C VAL A 117 10.14 -3.97 -13.96
N ASN A 118 9.28 -4.63 -14.77
CA ASN A 118 9.69 -5.35 -15.98
C ASN A 118 10.82 -6.40 -15.77
N ASP A 119 10.95 -6.90 -14.54
CA ASP A 119 11.88 -7.99 -14.22
C ASP A 119 11.22 -9.36 -14.41
N ARG A 120 9.93 -9.42 -14.10
CA ARG A 120 9.06 -10.59 -14.28
C ARG A 120 7.80 -10.18 -15.03
N ASN A 121 6.77 -11.00 -15.00
CA ASN A 121 5.51 -10.73 -15.68
C ASN A 121 4.67 -9.59 -15.05
N ARG A 122 5.13 -8.99 -13.94
CA ARG A 122 4.45 -7.87 -13.27
C ARG A 122 5.39 -7.12 -12.33
N PRO A 123 5.09 -5.85 -11.98
CA PRO A 123 5.81 -5.12 -10.93
C PRO A 123 5.52 -5.71 -9.55
N PHE A 124 6.54 -5.76 -8.67
CA PHE A 124 6.44 -6.27 -7.30
C PHE A 124 7.46 -5.60 -6.37
N LEU A 125 7.21 -5.67 -5.07
CA LEU A 125 8.15 -5.25 -4.03
C LEU A 125 8.82 -6.47 -3.41
N HIS A 126 10.18 -6.52 -3.41
CA HIS A 126 10.96 -7.61 -2.80
C HIS A 126 12.43 -7.22 -2.58
N PRO A 127 13.08 -7.66 -1.49
CA PRO A 127 12.44 -8.20 -0.29
C PRO A 127 11.67 -7.11 0.45
N PHE A 128 10.81 -7.47 1.41
CA PHE A 128 10.24 -6.51 2.33
C PHE A 128 10.85 -6.72 3.72
N ILE A 129 11.51 -5.69 4.23
CA ILE A 129 12.21 -5.75 5.52
C ILE A 129 11.26 -5.32 6.63
N GLY A 130 11.03 -6.22 7.57
CA GLY A 130 10.12 -6.01 8.69
C GLY A 130 10.73 -5.23 9.86
N PRO A 131 9.98 -5.14 10.96
CA PRO A 131 10.31 -4.32 12.13
C PRO A 131 11.68 -4.58 12.75
N PHE A 132 12.16 -5.82 12.68
CA PHE A 132 13.42 -6.24 13.31
C PHE A 132 14.60 -6.36 12.32
N GLY A 133 14.44 -5.86 11.09
CA GLY A 133 15.50 -5.84 10.08
C GLY A 133 15.62 -7.10 9.24
N ASP A 134 14.71 -8.05 9.40
CA ASP A 134 14.67 -9.29 8.63
C ASP A 134 13.59 -9.24 7.54
N PRO A 135 13.79 -9.92 6.38
CA PRO A 135 12.76 -10.11 5.39
C PRO A 135 11.55 -10.86 5.97
N ILE A 136 10.36 -10.27 5.84
CA ILE A 136 9.09 -10.86 6.31
C ILE A 136 8.18 -11.33 5.17
N THR A 137 8.67 -11.26 3.94
CA THR A 137 8.07 -11.88 2.77
C THR A 137 8.94 -13.03 2.27
N ARG A 138 8.32 -14.01 1.59
CA ARG A 138 9.00 -15.15 1.00
C ARG A 138 9.97 -14.68 -0.10
N ASN A 139 11.18 -15.28 -0.12
CA ASN A 139 12.18 -14.94 -1.14
C ASN A 139 11.93 -15.67 -2.46
N TYR A 140 11.45 -16.93 -2.42
CA TYR A 140 11.12 -17.65 -3.64
C TYR A 140 9.90 -17.00 -4.36
N PRO A 141 9.93 -16.83 -5.69
CA PRO A 141 10.93 -17.29 -6.67
C PRO A 141 12.02 -16.26 -7.01
N MET A 142 12.06 -15.08 -6.39
CA MET A 142 13.02 -14.02 -6.68
C MET A 142 14.44 -14.42 -6.29
N GLN A 143 14.55 -15.11 -5.16
CA GLN A 143 15.80 -15.70 -4.67
C GLN A 143 15.58 -17.18 -4.39
N ILE A 144 16.49 -18.03 -4.87
CA ILE A 144 16.45 -19.48 -4.68
C ILE A 144 17.53 -19.94 -3.72
N GLY A 145 17.36 -21.15 -3.16
CA GLY A 145 18.38 -21.75 -2.29
C GLY A 145 18.32 -21.35 -0.83
N ILE A 146 17.30 -20.66 -0.39
CA ILE A 146 17.08 -20.35 1.02
C ILE A 146 16.63 -21.63 1.75
N PRO A 147 17.38 -22.08 2.77
CA PRO A 147 17.04 -23.29 3.50
C PRO A 147 15.70 -23.20 4.21
N GLY A 148 14.88 -24.26 4.11
CA GLY A 148 13.58 -24.35 4.77
C GLY A 148 12.47 -23.52 4.15
N GLU A 149 12.73 -22.79 3.06
CA GLU A 149 11.72 -22.00 2.37
C GLU A 149 10.92 -22.86 1.37
N THR A 150 9.59 -22.67 1.34
CA THR A 150 8.70 -23.35 0.40
C THR A 150 8.92 -22.85 -1.03
N LYS A 151 8.82 -23.77 -2.02
CA LYS A 151 9.05 -23.50 -3.45
C LYS A 151 7.80 -23.71 -4.29
N ASP A 152 6.64 -23.62 -3.67
CA ASP A 152 5.34 -23.66 -4.32
C ASP A 152 4.99 -22.31 -4.97
N HIS A 153 3.97 -22.27 -5.83
CA HIS A 153 3.40 -21.04 -6.39
C HIS A 153 4.45 -20.01 -6.85
N PRO A 154 5.17 -20.28 -7.95
CA PRO A 154 6.25 -19.39 -8.45
C PRO A 154 5.75 -18.02 -8.90
N HIS A 155 4.45 -17.80 -8.97
CA HIS A 155 3.80 -16.54 -9.29
C HIS A 155 3.56 -15.65 -8.06
N HIS A 156 3.82 -16.11 -6.83
CA HIS A 156 3.72 -15.29 -5.63
C HIS A 156 5.02 -14.51 -5.40
N THR A 157 5.06 -13.26 -5.85
CA THR A 157 6.26 -12.44 -5.89
C THR A 157 6.32 -11.42 -4.74
N SER A 158 6.28 -11.88 -3.49
CA SER A 158 6.40 -11.06 -2.28
C SER A 158 5.18 -10.13 -2.07
N ILE A 159 5.16 -8.90 -2.61
CA ILE A 159 4.01 -8.00 -2.60
C ILE A 159 3.73 -7.56 -4.04
N TRP A 160 2.53 -7.86 -4.55
CA TRP A 160 2.17 -7.60 -5.95
C TRP A 160 0.68 -7.36 -6.15
N THR A 161 0.31 -6.92 -7.35
CA THR A 161 -1.09 -6.86 -7.82
C THR A 161 -1.27 -7.76 -9.03
N ALA A 162 -2.37 -8.51 -9.12
CA ALA A 162 -2.70 -9.35 -10.25
C ALA A 162 -4.15 -9.83 -10.19
N TYR A 163 -4.69 -10.30 -11.32
CA TYR A 163 -5.99 -10.95 -11.36
C TYR A 163 -6.03 -12.07 -12.41
N GLY A 164 -6.64 -13.20 -12.07
CA GLY A 164 -6.53 -14.44 -12.85
C GLY A 164 -7.42 -14.52 -14.09
N GLU A 165 -8.41 -13.63 -14.27
CA GLU A 165 -9.28 -13.68 -15.44
C GLU A 165 -9.70 -12.29 -15.89
N VAL A 166 -8.97 -11.76 -16.86
CA VAL A 166 -9.24 -10.46 -17.49
C VAL A 166 -9.32 -10.67 -19.00
N ASN A 167 -10.54 -10.53 -19.59
CA ASN A 167 -10.79 -10.88 -21.00
C ASN A 167 -10.25 -12.29 -21.34
N GLU A 168 -10.55 -13.28 -20.48
CA GLU A 168 -10.10 -14.67 -20.61
C GLU A 168 -8.58 -14.87 -20.54
N VAL A 169 -7.82 -13.84 -20.16
CA VAL A 169 -6.37 -13.89 -19.96
C VAL A 169 -6.07 -14.02 -18.47
N ASP A 170 -5.23 -14.99 -18.13
CA ASP A 170 -4.70 -15.18 -16.78
C ASP A 170 -3.51 -14.26 -16.52
N HIS A 171 -3.70 -13.21 -15.72
CA HIS A 171 -2.63 -12.33 -15.24
C HIS A 171 -2.13 -12.70 -13.83
N TRP A 172 -2.65 -13.81 -13.24
CA TRP A 172 -2.23 -14.26 -11.91
C TRP A 172 -1.07 -15.23 -11.95
N SER A 173 -1.12 -16.23 -12.82
CA SER A 173 -0.08 -17.26 -12.92
C SER A 173 1.16 -16.77 -13.70
N VAL A 174 2.11 -17.68 -13.91
CA VAL A 174 3.29 -17.50 -14.78
C VAL A 174 3.35 -18.60 -15.85
N GLU A 175 2.20 -19.17 -16.16
CA GLU A 175 2.06 -20.19 -17.18
C GLU A 175 2.39 -19.63 -18.57
N LYS A 176 2.67 -20.52 -19.54
CA LYS A 176 3.10 -20.13 -20.91
C LYS A 176 2.12 -19.17 -21.61
N MET A 177 0.83 -19.23 -21.21
CA MET A 177 -0.25 -18.43 -21.79
C MET A 177 -0.63 -17.23 -20.93
N ALA A 178 0.03 -17.05 -19.79
CA ALA A 178 -0.29 -15.97 -18.84
C ALA A 178 0.00 -14.59 -19.49
N GLY A 179 -0.81 -13.63 -19.09
CA GLY A 179 -0.60 -12.23 -19.43
C GLY A 179 0.52 -11.59 -18.60
N THR A 180 0.87 -10.37 -18.97
CA THR A 180 1.90 -9.58 -18.31
C THR A 180 1.37 -8.20 -17.95
N GLN A 181 1.95 -7.60 -16.93
CA GLN A 181 1.77 -6.18 -16.58
C GLN A 181 3.09 -5.47 -16.88
N GLU A 182 3.16 -4.82 -18.03
CA GLU A 182 4.37 -4.11 -18.46
C GLU A 182 4.35 -2.67 -17.97
N THR A 183 5.35 -2.25 -17.20
CA THR A 183 5.55 -0.85 -16.83
C THR A 183 6.08 -0.07 -18.02
N LYS A 184 5.29 0.88 -18.51
CA LYS A 184 5.64 1.78 -19.63
C LYS A 184 6.43 2.98 -19.17
N SER A 185 6.12 3.49 -17.96
CA SER A 185 6.83 4.60 -17.39
C SER A 185 6.66 4.67 -15.86
N VAL A 186 7.60 5.37 -15.23
CA VAL A 186 7.57 5.73 -13.81
C VAL A 186 7.60 7.26 -13.72
N PRO A 187 6.44 7.93 -13.89
CA PRO A 187 6.39 9.40 -13.95
C PRO A 187 6.71 10.07 -12.62
N VAL A 188 6.57 9.36 -11.51
CA VAL A 188 6.94 9.85 -10.18
C VAL A 188 7.81 8.82 -9.48
N ALA A 189 8.97 9.26 -9.00
CA ALA A 189 9.83 8.54 -8.08
C ALA A 189 10.48 9.61 -7.18
N SER A 190 9.80 10.00 -6.12
CA SER A 190 10.20 11.13 -5.27
C SER A 190 10.46 10.70 -3.84
N SER A 191 11.55 11.21 -3.29
CA SER A 191 11.86 11.11 -1.86
C SER A 191 11.17 12.22 -1.10
N GLY A 192 10.97 12.05 0.21
CA GLY A 192 10.36 13.09 1.04
C GLY A 192 10.62 12.92 2.53
N VAL A 193 10.20 13.90 3.33
CA VAL A 193 10.36 13.89 4.80
C VAL A 193 9.22 13.15 5.49
N ALA A 194 8.03 13.23 4.96
CA ALA A 194 6.84 12.54 5.45
C ALA A 194 6.51 11.31 4.59
N VAL A 195 6.72 11.41 3.27
CA VAL A 195 6.32 10.37 2.31
C VAL A 195 7.24 10.28 1.10
N GLY A 196 7.71 9.08 0.77
CA GLY A 196 8.27 8.77 -0.55
C GLY A 196 7.15 8.28 -1.48
N ARG A 197 7.17 8.68 -2.75
CA ARG A 197 6.12 8.35 -3.71
C ARG A 197 6.68 7.70 -4.97
N ILE A 198 5.98 6.68 -5.45
CA ILE A 198 6.23 6.08 -6.75
C ILE A 198 4.90 5.95 -7.48
N VAL A 199 4.87 6.36 -8.74
CA VAL A 199 3.73 6.13 -9.65
C VAL A 199 4.20 5.31 -10.84
N LEU A 200 3.52 4.20 -11.10
CA LEU A 200 3.73 3.36 -12.29
C LEU A 200 2.57 3.54 -13.26
N LEU A 201 2.87 3.61 -14.54
CA LEU A 201 1.90 3.46 -15.62
C LEU A 201 2.17 2.13 -16.32
N ASN A 202 1.24 1.20 -16.17
CA ASN A 202 1.34 -0.17 -16.68
C ASN A 202 0.30 -0.45 -17.77
N GLU A 203 0.62 -1.39 -18.66
CA GLU A 203 -0.31 -2.03 -19.60
C GLU A 203 -0.46 -3.50 -19.22
N TRP A 204 -1.71 -3.98 -19.11
CA TRP A 204 -1.98 -5.41 -18.92
C TRP A 204 -2.14 -6.07 -20.27
N LYS A 205 -1.15 -6.88 -20.64
CA LYS A 205 -1.00 -7.46 -21.98
C LYS A 205 -1.29 -8.95 -21.98
N ASN A 206 -1.97 -9.41 -23.03
CA ASN A 206 -2.01 -10.82 -23.34
C ASN A 206 -0.65 -11.30 -23.90
N LYS A 207 -0.52 -12.60 -24.17
CA LYS A 207 0.72 -13.19 -24.69
C LYS A 207 1.12 -12.70 -26.10
N PHE A 208 0.21 -12.04 -26.82
CA PHE A 208 0.48 -11.48 -28.16
C PHE A 208 0.90 -10.01 -28.10
N GLY A 209 0.92 -9.42 -26.89
CA GLY A 209 1.28 -8.03 -26.68
C GLY A 209 0.12 -7.05 -26.81
N GLU A 210 -1.10 -7.54 -27.03
CA GLU A 210 -2.32 -6.72 -27.05
C GLU A 210 -2.78 -6.43 -25.63
N PHE A 211 -3.40 -5.26 -25.41
CA PHE A 211 -3.91 -4.87 -24.10
C PHE A 211 -5.19 -4.06 -24.21
N ASP A 212 -6.07 -4.21 -23.23
CA ASP A 212 -7.31 -3.47 -23.08
C ASP A 212 -7.33 -2.61 -21.82
N ILE A 213 -6.41 -2.88 -20.88
CA ILE A 213 -6.31 -2.16 -19.60
C ILE A 213 -5.00 -1.40 -19.52
N THR A 214 -5.10 -0.13 -19.12
CA THR A 214 -4.01 0.60 -18.50
C THR A 214 -4.21 0.67 -17.00
N GLU A 215 -3.11 0.61 -16.24
CA GLU A 215 -3.09 0.72 -14.80
C GLU A 215 -2.23 1.91 -14.39
N ARG A 216 -2.78 2.76 -13.50
CA ARG A 216 -2.00 3.70 -12.71
C ARG A 216 -1.89 3.14 -11.30
N ARG A 217 -0.68 2.82 -10.87
CA ARG A 217 -0.40 2.37 -9.51
C ARG A 217 0.41 3.41 -8.78
N GLU A 218 -0.14 3.99 -7.73
CA GLU A 218 0.58 4.87 -6.82
C GLU A 218 0.90 4.12 -5.53
N MET A 219 2.13 4.25 -5.06
CA MET A 219 2.60 3.75 -3.78
C MET A 219 3.18 4.91 -2.98
N ARG A 220 2.71 5.06 -1.73
CA ARG A 220 3.14 6.10 -0.78
C ARG A 220 3.76 5.42 0.43
N PHE A 221 5.06 5.59 0.61
CA PHE A 221 5.84 5.02 1.70
C PHE A 221 6.00 6.08 2.79
N PHE A 222 5.35 5.90 3.94
CA PHE A 222 5.38 6.91 4.99
C PHE A 222 6.61 6.80 5.89
N ASN A 223 7.13 7.94 6.32
CA ASN A 223 8.25 8.03 7.26
C ASN A 223 7.77 7.75 8.68
N LEU A 224 7.63 6.49 9.00
CA LEU A 224 7.18 6.01 10.31
C LEU A 224 8.26 5.17 10.98
N PRO A 225 8.27 5.10 12.33
CA PRO A 225 9.18 4.24 13.05
C PRO A 225 9.10 2.79 12.62
N ARG A 226 10.19 2.04 12.76
CA ARG A 226 10.16 0.59 12.60
C ARG A 226 9.09 -0.02 13.51
N GLY A 227 8.36 -1.02 12.99
CA GLY A 227 7.20 -1.60 13.67
C GLY A 227 5.86 -0.97 13.30
N HIS A 228 5.88 0.07 12.45
CA HIS A 228 4.71 0.71 11.87
C HIS A 228 4.93 1.08 10.40
N GLN A 229 5.75 0.29 9.67
CA GLN A 229 6.04 0.57 8.26
C GLN A 229 4.76 0.51 7.44
N THR A 230 4.36 1.65 6.91
CA THR A 230 3.06 1.82 6.25
C THR A 230 3.25 2.23 4.80
N ILE A 231 2.51 1.56 3.92
CA ILE A 231 2.44 1.88 2.49
C ILE A 231 0.98 2.00 2.08
N ASP A 232 0.62 3.11 1.45
CA ASP A 232 -0.66 3.23 0.75
C ASP A 232 -0.49 2.82 -0.71
N PHE A 233 -1.45 2.05 -1.20
CA PHE A 233 -1.58 1.63 -2.58
C PHE A 233 -2.87 2.18 -3.15
N THR A 234 -2.77 2.89 -4.27
CA THR A 234 -3.92 3.23 -5.11
C THR A 234 -3.70 2.60 -6.47
N VAL A 235 -4.61 1.72 -6.89
CA VAL A 235 -4.57 1.02 -8.16
C VAL A 235 -5.80 1.40 -8.96
N THR A 236 -5.62 2.20 -10.01
CA THR A 236 -6.69 2.60 -10.93
C THR A 236 -6.55 1.81 -12.23
N LEU A 237 -7.54 1.01 -12.56
CA LEU A 237 -7.62 0.27 -13.82
C LEU A 237 -8.60 0.98 -14.76
N LYS A 238 -8.16 1.22 -16.00
CA LYS A 238 -8.96 1.88 -17.04
C LYS A 238 -9.07 1.01 -18.28
N ALA A 239 -10.28 0.77 -18.75
CA ALA A 239 -10.55 0.13 -20.03
C ALA A 239 -10.30 1.14 -21.17
N VAL A 240 -9.38 0.84 -22.08
CA VAL A 240 -8.94 1.82 -23.09
C VAL A 240 -9.36 1.46 -24.51
N ASN A 241 -9.13 0.22 -24.96
CA ASN A 241 -9.37 -0.18 -26.32
C ASN A 241 -10.77 -0.78 -26.53
N ASP A 242 -11.24 -1.56 -25.56
CA ASP A 242 -12.55 -2.21 -25.62
C ASP A 242 -13.14 -2.37 -24.20
N ASP A 243 -14.34 -2.95 -24.08
CA ASP A 243 -14.88 -3.38 -22.79
C ASP A 243 -13.97 -4.45 -22.18
N VAL A 244 -13.78 -4.39 -20.86
CA VAL A 244 -12.94 -5.34 -20.12
C VAL A 244 -13.80 -6.17 -19.16
N LYS A 245 -13.79 -7.48 -19.35
CA LYS A 245 -14.47 -8.43 -18.46
C LYS A 245 -13.49 -8.98 -17.43
N PHE A 246 -13.78 -8.73 -16.15
CA PHE A 246 -13.18 -9.43 -15.01
C PHE A 246 -14.06 -10.66 -14.71
N GLY A 247 -13.52 -11.86 -14.92
CA GLY A 247 -14.23 -13.10 -14.65
C GLY A 247 -14.20 -13.46 -13.17
N ASP A 248 -15.16 -14.27 -12.74
CA ASP A 248 -15.29 -14.71 -11.34
C ASP A 248 -14.32 -15.85 -11.04
N THR A 249 -13.15 -15.53 -10.53
CA THR A 249 -12.16 -16.51 -10.08
C THR A 249 -11.60 -16.18 -8.70
N LYS A 250 -11.25 -17.22 -7.93
CA LYS A 250 -10.53 -17.05 -6.66
C LYS A 250 -9.06 -16.70 -6.87
N GLU A 251 -8.52 -16.98 -8.07
CA GLU A 251 -7.12 -16.75 -8.40
C GLU A 251 -6.90 -15.28 -8.72
N GLY A 252 -6.48 -14.52 -7.72
CA GLY A 252 -6.28 -13.10 -7.91
C GLY A 252 -6.26 -12.30 -6.63
N GLY A 253 -5.83 -11.09 -6.77
CA GLY A 253 -5.86 -10.07 -5.74
C GLY A 253 -5.30 -8.78 -6.26
N LEU A 254 -6.07 -7.70 -6.07
CA LEU A 254 -5.68 -6.35 -6.47
C LEU A 254 -4.59 -5.79 -5.55
N LEU A 255 -4.35 -6.43 -4.42
CA LEU A 255 -3.14 -6.38 -3.63
C LEU A 255 -2.96 -7.74 -2.96
N SER A 256 -1.77 -8.29 -3.06
CA SER A 256 -1.42 -9.62 -2.55
C SER A 256 -0.08 -9.59 -1.83
N VAL A 257 0.02 -10.39 -0.78
CA VAL A 257 1.27 -10.62 -0.04
C VAL A 257 1.51 -12.11 0.12
N ARG A 258 2.75 -12.54 -0.11
CA ARG A 258 3.23 -13.84 0.32
C ARG A 258 4.19 -13.63 1.49
N VAL A 259 3.74 -13.92 2.70
CA VAL A 259 4.56 -13.81 3.91
C VAL A 259 5.70 -14.84 3.91
N ALA A 260 6.70 -14.62 4.75
CA ALA A 260 7.81 -15.54 4.90
C ALA A 260 7.33 -16.94 5.30
N THR A 261 7.99 -18.01 4.78
CA THR A 261 7.59 -19.39 5.04
C THR A 261 7.56 -19.75 6.54
N SER A 262 8.36 -19.08 7.36
CA SER A 262 8.31 -19.26 8.82
C SER A 262 7.02 -18.74 9.47
N MET A 263 6.21 -17.97 8.73
CA MET A 263 4.92 -17.45 9.15
C MET A 263 3.73 -18.30 8.67
N ASP A 264 3.98 -19.43 7.97
CA ASP A 264 2.90 -20.32 7.53
C ASP A 264 2.08 -20.82 8.75
N GLY A 265 0.81 -21.13 8.56
CA GLY A 265 -0.11 -21.53 9.62
C GLY A 265 0.35 -22.77 10.41
N ASP A 266 0.94 -23.76 9.72
CA ASP A 266 1.54 -24.96 10.36
C ASP A 266 2.79 -24.66 11.19
N LYS A 267 3.35 -23.45 11.07
CA LYS A 267 4.49 -22.93 11.84
C LYS A 267 4.09 -21.91 12.91
N GLY A 268 2.80 -21.84 13.23
CA GLY A 268 2.26 -20.92 14.22
C GLY A 268 1.90 -19.54 13.67
N GLY A 269 1.78 -19.42 12.35
CA GLY A 269 1.19 -18.26 11.71
C GLY A 269 -0.28 -18.08 12.08
N ARG A 270 -0.72 -16.83 12.14
CA ARG A 270 -2.09 -16.47 12.51
C ARG A 270 -2.67 -15.48 11.48
N ILE A 271 -3.75 -15.89 10.89
CA ILE A 271 -4.61 -15.02 10.08
C ILE A 271 -5.76 -14.56 10.97
N GLU A 272 -6.10 -13.27 10.96
CA GLU A 272 -7.30 -12.78 11.63
C GLU A 272 -7.90 -11.59 10.89
N ASN A 273 -9.20 -11.37 11.05
CA ASN A 273 -9.89 -10.23 10.44
C ASN A 273 -10.55 -9.34 11.51
N CYS A 274 -11.06 -8.19 11.08
CA CYS A 274 -11.70 -7.20 11.96
C CYS A 274 -12.90 -7.73 12.75
N TYR A 275 -13.49 -8.85 12.37
CA TYR A 275 -14.65 -9.45 13.03
C TYR A 275 -14.27 -10.56 14.02
N GLY A 276 -12.97 -10.79 14.25
CA GLY A 276 -12.48 -11.80 15.18
C GLY A 276 -12.44 -13.22 14.61
N ALA A 277 -12.62 -13.41 13.31
CA ALA A 277 -12.39 -14.69 12.65
C ALA A 277 -10.89 -15.01 12.63
N ILE A 278 -10.53 -16.29 12.86
CA ILE A 278 -9.15 -16.75 13.00
C ILE A 278 -8.86 -17.94 12.08
N GLY A 279 -7.71 -17.89 11.40
CA GLY A 279 -7.20 -18.93 10.51
C GLY A 279 -7.88 -18.94 9.14
N GLU A 280 -7.31 -19.72 8.21
CA GLU A 280 -7.84 -19.86 6.86
C GLU A 280 -9.32 -20.25 6.85
N ARG A 281 -9.71 -21.25 7.64
CA ARG A 281 -11.06 -21.78 7.67
C ARG A 281 -12.13 -20.72 7.91
N GLU A 282 -11.85 -19.72 8.73
CA GLU A 282 -12.80 -18.69 9.11
C GLU A 282 -12.66 -17.40 8.30
N CYS A 283 -11.45 -17.09 7.80
CA CYS A 283 -11.17 -15.86 7.06
C CYS A 283 -11.28 -16.03 5.54
N TRP A 284 -10.99 -17.22 5.00
CA TRP A 284 -11.05 -17.45 3.55
C TRP A 284 -12.47 -17.25 3.00
N GLY A 285 -12.58 -16.46 1.94
CA GLY A 285 -13.86 -16.18 1.29
C GLY A 285 -14.84 -15.42 2.18
N LYS A 286 -14.34 -14.62 3.12
CA LYS A 286 -15.17 -13.72 3.94
C LYS A 286 -14.85 -12.27 3.60
N GLN A 287 -15.88 -11.44 3.66
CA GLN A 287 -15.71 -10.00 3.57
C GLN A 287 -15.20 -9.43 4.89
N ALA A 288 -14.25 -8.53 4.82
CA ALA A 288 -13.77 -7.78 5.98
C ALA A 288 -13.07 -6.49 5.52
N PRO A 289 -13.20 -5.38 6.24
CA PRO A 289 -12.45 -4.15 6.00
C PRO A 289 -10.93 -4.31 6.09
N TRP A 290 -10.45 -5.26 6.91
CA TRP A 290 -9.03 -5.60 6.99
C TRP A 290 -8.81 -7.06 7.40
N VAL A 291 -7.65 -7.57 7.02
CA VAL A 291 -7.10 -8.86 7.45
C VAL A 291 -5.66 -8.63 7.88
N ASP A 292 -5.25 -9.33 8.94
CA ASP A 292 -3.89 -9.42 9.44
C ASP A 292 -3.34 -10.84 9.25
N TYR A 293 -2.06 -10.93 8.90
CA TYR A 293 -1.33 -12.18 8.86
C TYR A 293 -0.03 -12.02 9.64
N SER A 294 0.06 -12.61 10.82
CA SER A 294 1.24 -12.53 11.70
C SER A 294 1.85 -13.92 11.95
N GLY A 295 3.16 -13.93 12.21
CA GLY A 295 3.91 -15.17 12.49
C GLY A 295 5.30 -14.87 13.00
N ASN A 296 6.12 -15.92 13.14
CA ASN A 296 7.45 -15.81 13.70
C ASN A 296 8.52 -15.71 12.60
N VAL A 297 9.38 -14.70 12.69
CA VAL A 297 10.56 -14.58 11.85
C VAL A 297 11.77 -14.40 12.77
N LYS A 298 12.70 -15.37 12.74
CA LYS A 298 13.93 -15.39 13.57
C LYS A 298 13.68 -15.12 15.06
N GLY A 299 12.60 -15.66 15.61
CA GLY A 299 12.25 -15.54 17.03
C GLY A 299 11.38 -14.32 17.38
N ASN A 300 11.14 -13.41 16.45
CA ASN A 300 10.28 -12.24 16.64
C ASN A 300 8.92 -12.45 15.97
N ARG A 301 7.83 -12.13 16.68
CA ARG A 301 6.51 -12.08 16.07
C ARG A 301 6.37 -10.78 15.26
N VAL A 302 6.00 -10.93 14.01
CA VAL A 302 5.80 -9.84 13.04
C VAL A 302 4.57 -10.12 12.19
N GLY A 303 4.02 -9.14 11.53
CA GLY A 303 2.88 -9.33 10.66
C GLY A 303 2.73 -8.27 9.58
N PHE A 304 1.79 -8.54 8.69
CA PHE A 304 1.22 -7.60 7.76
C PHE A 304 -0.28 -7.47 8.02
N ALA A 305 -0.77 -6.25 8.21
CA ALA A 305 -2.18 -5.94 8.09
C ALA A 305 -2.45 -5.26 6.75
N MET A 306 -3.44 -5.74 6.01
CA MET A 306 -3.94 -5.10 4.79
C MET A 306 -5.32 -4.52 5.07
N LEU A 307 -5.43 -3.22 4.95
CA LEU A 307 -6.62 -2.42 5.23
C LEU A 307 -7.18 -1.92 3.90
N GLU A 308 -8.47 -2.13 3.67
CA GLU A 308 -9.15 -1.61 2.49
C GLU A 308 -9.91 -0.33 2.84
N HIS A 309 -9.74 0.72 2.01
CA HIS A 309 -10.47 1.97 2.20
C HIS A 309 -11.91 1.85 1.70
N PRO A 310 -12.90 2.49 2.36
CA PRO A 310 -14.31 2.43 1.93
C PRO A 310 -14.58 2.94 0.51
N SER A 311 -13.72 3.79 -0.07
CA SER A 311 -13.82 4.22 -1.47
C SER A 311 -13.42 3.15 -2.48
N SER A 312 -12.81 2.06 -2.05
CA SER A 312 -12.36 0.97 -2.91
C SER A 312 -13.53 0.30 -3.61
N PHE A 313 -13.36 -0.04 -4.88
CA PHE A 313 -14.39 -0.72 -5.64
C PHE A 313 -14.80 -2.04 -4.97
N ARG A 314 -16.09 -2.20 -4.71
CA ARG A 314 -16.71 -3.36 -4.02
C ARG A 314 -16.24 -3.54 -2.57
N HIS A 315 -15.94 -2.46 -1.86
CA HIS A 315 -15.68 -2.52 -0.41
C HIS A 315 -16.91 -3.02 0.38
N PRO A 316 -16.75 -3.84 1.46
CA PRO A 316 -15.54 -4.56 1.81
C PRO A 316 -15.32 -5.79 0.90
N THR A 317 -14.07 -5.99 0.51
CA THR A 317 -13.67 -7.07 -0.39
C THR A 317 -13.77 -8.45 0.26
N TYR A 318 -13.79 -9.49 -0.57
CA TYR A 318 -13.54 -10.86 -0.13
C TYR A 318 -12.06 -11.15 -0.05
N TRP A 319 -11.67 -12.06 0.84
CA TRP A 319 -10.26 -12.36 1.08
C TRP A 319 -9.89 -13.77 0.64
N HIS A 320 -8.88 -13.86 -0.20
CA HIS A 320 -8.22 -15.13 -0.52
C HIS A 320 -6.99 -15.28 0.40
N VAL A 321 -7.20 -15.86 1.56
CA VAL A 321 -6.17 -16.10 2.58
C VAL A 321 -5.88 -17.59 2.70
N ARG A 322 -4.60 -17.96 2.88
CA ARG A 322 -4.18 -19.36 2.92
C ARG A 322 -3.14 -19.57 3.99
N ASP A 323 -3.26 -20.68 4.73
CA ASP A 323 -2.34 -21.05 5.79
C ASP A 323 -0.88 -21.25 5.30
N TYR A 324 -0.68 -21.45 4.00
CA TYR A 324 0.65 -21.47 3.40
C TYR A 324 1.24 -20.08 3.10
N GLY A 325 0.73 -19.02 3.69
CA GLY A 325 1.34 -17.70 3.67
C GLY A 325 0.83 -16.73 2.61
N LEU A 326 -0.22 -17.06 1.84
CA LEU A 326 -0.87 -16.11 0.93
C LEU A 326 -1.97 -15.35 1.65
N PHE A 327 -2.03 -14.02 1.47
CA PHE A 327 -3.26 -13.27 1.70
C PHE A 327 -3.43 -12.16 0.65
N SER A 328 -4.67 -12.03 0.14
CA SER A 328 -4.96 -11.34 -1.08
C SER A 328 -6.37 -10.77 -1.06
N ALA A 329 -6.52 -9.50 -1.44
CA ALA A 329 -7.82 -8.84 -1.57
C ALA A 329 -8.43 -9.17 -2.93
N ASN A 330 -9.54 -9.92 -2.97
CA ASN A 330 -10.18 -10.36 -4.21
C ASN A 330 -11.63 -9.87 -4.33
N PRO A 331 -11.88 -8.80 -5.10
CA PRO A 331 -13.22 -8.22 -5.25
C PRO A 331 -14.13 -8.96 -6.25
N PHE A 332 -13.62 -9.95 -7.00
CA PHE A 332 -14.39 -10.58 -8.09
C PHE A 332 -14.63 -12.08 -7.91
N GLY A 333 -13.99 -12.77 -6.95
CA GLY A 333 -14.09 -14.22 -6.76
C GLY A 333 -15.35 -14.70 -6.03
N LEU A 334 -16.51 -14.04 -6.21
CA LEU A 334 -17.69 -14.21 -5.38
C LEU A 334 -18.30 -15.61 -5.48
N LYS A 335 -18.33 -16.22 -6.67
CA LYS A 335 -18.88 -17.56 -6.90
C LYS A 335 -18.15 -18.59 -6.04
N HIS A 336 -16.81 -18.51 -5.99
CA HIS A 336 -16.01 -19.41 -5.19
C HIS A 336 -16.22 -19.16 -3.69
N PHE A 337 -16.19 -17.91 -3.25
CA PHE A 337 -16.28 -17.53 -1.85
C PHE A 337 -17.66 -17.77 -1.25
N THR A 338 -18.73 -17.67 -2.06
CA THR A 338 -20.12 -17.83 -1.61
C THR A 338 -20.72 -19.18 -1.98
N LYS A 339 -19.90 -20.13 -2.46
CA LYS A 339 -20.37 -21.47 -2.90
C LYS A 339 -21.45 -21.37 -3.99
N GLY A 340 -21.24 -20.50 -4.96
CA GLY A 340 -22.12 -20.31 -6.11
C GLY A 340 -23.35 -19.44 -5.86
N LYS A 341 -23.50 -18.83 -4.69
CA LYS A 341 -24.67 -17.98 -4.38
C LYS A 341 -24.62 -16.61 -5.07
N LEU A 342 -23.43 -16.08 -5.28
CA LEU A 342 -23.21 -14.79 -5.94
C LEU A 342 -22.30 -14.98 -7.15
N ASN A 343 -22.43 -14.07 -8.13
CA ASN A 343 -21.54 -13.98 -9.28
C ASN A 343 -20.72 -12.69 -9.16
N GLY A 344 -19.40 -12.81 -9.25
CA GLY A 344 -18.44 -11.71 -9.17
C GLY A 344 -18.03 -11.13 -10.51
N ASP A 345 -18.46 -11.70 -11.64
CA ASP A 345 -18.16 -11.13 -12.95
C ASP A 345 -18.44 -9.64 -13.01
N TYR A 346 -17.56 -8.90 -13.67
CA TYR A 346 -17.74 -7.48 -13.86
C TYR A 346 -17.22 -7.04 -15.23
N THR A 347 -18.03 -6.26 -15.94
CA THR A 347 -17.62 -5.65 -17.20
C THR A 347 -17.38 -4.16 -17.01
N LEU A 348 -16.10 -3.77 -17.05
CA LEU A 348 -15.70 -2.38 -17.11
C LEU A 348 -15.85 -1.89 -18.55
N LYS A 349 -16.72 -0.91 -18.75
CA LYS A 349 -16.99 -0.36 -20.07
C LYS A 349 -15.80 0.44 -20.60
N LYS A 350 -15.60 0.40 -21.93
CA LYS A 350 -14.59 1.22 -22.61
C LYS A 350 -14.63 2.68 -22.14
N GLY A 351 -13.48 3.22 -21.78
CA GLY A 351 -13.31 4.56 -21.24
C GLY A 351 -13.61 4.68 -19.75
N GLY A 352 -14.24 3.66 -19.13
CA GLY A 352 -14.48 3.62 -17.68
C GLY A 352 -13.23 3.26 -16.88
N SER A 353 -13.26 3.57 -15.59
CA SER A 353 -12.21 3.20 -14.63
C SER A 353 -12.80 2.67 -13.33
N ILE A 354 -12.03 1.82 -12.66
CA ILE A 354 -12.29 1.36 -11.28
C ILE A 354 -11.03 1.56 -10.45
N GLU A 355 -11.22 1.83 -9.16
CA GLU A 355 -10.12 2.13 -8.26
C GLU A 355 -10.15 1.23 -7.03
N PHE A 356 -8.97 0.81 -6.62
CA PHE A 356 -8.73 0.02 -5.41
C PHE A 356 -7.74 0.75 -4.53
N VAL A 357 -8.10 0.94 -3.26
CA VAL A 357 -7.34 1.75 -2.32
C VAL A 357 -7.08 0.93 -1.06
N TYR A 358 -5.79 0.68 -0.80
CA TYR A 358 -5.35 -0.16 0.31
C TYR A 358 -4.26 0.54 1.12
N ARG A 359 -4.20 0.20 2.41
CA ARG A 359 -3.04 0.47 3.28
C ARG A 359 -2.46 -0.85 3.75
N LEU A 360 -1.17 -1.06 3.52
CA LEU A 360 -0.42 -2.20 4.03
C LEU A 360 0.45 -1.72 5.18
N ILE A 361 0.35 -2.39 6.34
CA ILE A 361 1.12 -2.08 7.54
C ILE A 361 1.95 -3.30 7.91
N ALA A 362 3.28 -3.19 7.89
CA ALA A 362 4.15 -4.18 8.50
C ALA A 362 4.42 -3.79 9.95
N HIS A 363 4.22 -4.73 10.87
CA HIS A 363 4.21 -4.43 12.30
C HIS A 363 4.90 -5.50 13.15
N ALA A 364 5.29 -5.09 14.36
CA ALA A 364 5.72 -6.00 15.41
C ALA A 364 4.51 -6.59 16.15
N GLY A 365 4.61 -7.82 16.61
CA GLY A 365 3.54 -8.53 17.31
C GLY A 365 2.42 -9.02 16.40
N ASP A 366 1.21 -9.08 16.91
CA ASP A 366 -0.04 -9.42 16.22
C ASP A 366 -0.93 -8.18 16.04
N ALA A 367 -2.10 -8.35 15.42
CA ALA A 367 -3.03 -7.25 15.15
C ALA A 367 -3.46 -6.48 16.41
N THR A 368 -3.60 -7.15 17.55
CA THR A 368 -3.96 -6.53 18.83
C THR A 368 -2.80 -5.68 19.36
N THR A 369 -1.61 -6.26 19.41
CA THR A 369 -0.39 -5.57 19.87
C THR A 369 -0.06 -4.37 18.99
N ALA A 370 -0.23 -4.51 17.66
CA ALA A 370 0.00 -3.45 16.69
C ALA A 370 -1.14 -2.42 16.60
N LYS A 371 -2.23 -2.62 17.34
CA LYS A 371 -3.41 -1.74 17.34
C LYS A 371 -4.00 -1.54 15.94
N ILE A 372 -4.13 -2.62 15.16
CA ILE A 372 -4.59 -2.53 13.77
C ILE A 372 -5.99 -1.96 13.65
N LYS A 373 -6.87 -2.19 14.63
CA LYS A 373 -8.20 -1.60 14.68
C LYS A 373 -8.14 -0.07 14.73
N GLU A 374 -7.29 0.47 15.60
CA GLU A 374 -7.07 1.91 15.75
C GLU A 374 -6.41 2.49 14.48
N LYS A 375 -5.45 1.77 13.90
CA LYS A 375 -4.83 2.15 12.62
C LYS A 375 -5.81 2.15 11.46
N TYR A 376 -6.79 1.26 11.46
CA TYR A 376 -7.87 1.29 10.50
C TYR A 376 -8.73 2.55 10.67
N LEU A 377 -9.08 2.93 11.91
CA LEU A 377 -9.79 4.19 12.18
C LEU A 377 -8.97 5.42 11.74
N ASP A 378 -7.66 5.44 12.01
CA ASP A 378 -6.76 6.50 11.51
C ASP A 378 -6.80 6.62 9.97
N TYR A 379 -6.98 5.50 9.28
CA TYR A 379 -6.99 5.45 7.82
C TYR A 379 -8.30 5.93 7.20
N ILE A 380 -9.44 5.50 7.75
CA ILE A 380 -10.77 5.81 7.18
C ILE A 380 -11.40 7.09 7.75
N CYS A 381 -10.96 7.51 8.93
CA CYS A 381 -11.35 8.75 9.60
C CYS A 381 -10.09 9.59 9.85
N SER A 382 -9.36 9.89 8.77
CA SER A 382 -8.12 10.67 8.84
C SER A 382 -8.35 12.02 9.53
N PRO A 383 -7.34 12.58 10.23
CA PRO A 383 -7.41 13.97 10.67
C PRO A 383 -7.75 14.89 9.52
N GLU A 384 -8.62 15.86 9.76
CA GLU A 384 -8.99 16.84 8.76
C GLU A 384 -7.96 17.98 8.77
N ILE A 385 -7.54 18.43 7.59
CA ILE A 385 -6.70 19.62 7.41
C ILE A 385 -7.53 20.65 6.67
N LYS A 386 -7.75 21.81 7.28
CA LYS A 386 -8.48 22.93 6.70
C LYS A 386 -7.58 24.13 6.47
N GLU A 387 -7.75 24.80 5.35
CA GLU A 387 -7.18 26.13 5.13
C GLU A 387 -7.96 27.17 5.94
N ILE A 388 -7.26 28.12 6.57
CA ILE A 388 -7.83 29.22 7.34
C ILE A 388 -7.26 30.57 6.91
#